data_59bc98433b1d982fbb34c9c233eeedcc
#
_entry.id   59bc98433b1d982fbb34c9c233eeedcc
#
_cell.length_a   1.000
_cell.length_b   1.000
_cell.length_c   1.000
_cell.angle_alpha   90.00
_cell.angle_beta   90.00
_cell.angle_gamma   90.00
#
_symmetry.space_group_name_H-M   'P 1'
#
loop_
_entity.id
_entity.type
_entity.pdbx_description
1 polymer ?
#
loop_
_entity_poly.entity_id
_entity_poly.type
_entity_poly.pdbx_seq_one_letter_code
_entity_poly.pdbx_strand_id
1 'polypeptide(L)'
;MKLVLDADVLIGALDGSDSHHVQVRELFTDWREQQATRLVSVVNLSEVLVAPGSDPERLRAAREAIAALGVAVHRPGEAIGVRAARLRAHHPISLPDAYCLATAAHTGGAVASFDRKVLRAADAEHLPVETMR
;
A
#
# COMPACT_ATOMS: atom_id res chain seq x y z
N MET A 1 -11.62 10.73 3.38
CA MET A 1 -11.33 9.29 3.31
C MET A 1 -9.83 9.09 3.16
N LYS A 2 -9.29 8.15 3.91
CA LYS A 2 -7.88 7.76 3.80
C LYS A 2 -7.78 6.34 3.29
N LEU A 3 -6.83 6.12 2.40
CA LEU A 3 -6.49 4.80 1.87
C LEU A 3 -5.04 4.50 2.21
N VAL A 4 -4.78 3.29 2.68
CA VAL A 4 -3.41 2.79 2.90
C VAL A 4 -3.16 1.72 1.85
N LEU A 5 -2.20 2.01 0.98
CA LEU A 5 -1.93 1.20 -0.20
C LEU A 5 -0.93 0.10 0.10
N ASP A 6 -1.28 -1.13 -0.28
CA ASP A 6 -0.34 -2.24 -0.29
C ASP A 6 0.62 -2.08 -1.48
N ALA A 7 1.77 -2.73 -1.42
CA ALA A 7 2.78 -2.65 -2.47
C ALA A 7 2.24 -3.08 -3.84
N ASP A 8 1.35 -4.09 -3.90
CA ASP A 8 0.79 -4.58 -5.15
C ASP A 8 0.00 -3.52 -5.92
N VAL A 9 -0.63 -2.60 -5.22
CA VAL A 9 -1.37 -1.49 -5.85
C VAL A 9 -0.40 -0.51 -6.53
N LEU A 10 0.68 -0.16 -5.86
CA LEU A 10 1.70 0.73 -6.44
C LEU A 10 2.46 0.05 -7.58
N ILE A 11 2.80 -1.22 -7.44
CA ILE A 11 3.42 -1.98 -8.53
C ILE A 11 2.49 -1.99 -9.74
N GLY A 12 1.20 -2.23 -9.54
CA GLY A 12 0.21 -2.18 -10.61
C GLY A 12 0.16 -0.82 -11.30
N ALA A 13 0.30 0.26 -10.54
CA ALA A 13 0.29 1.61 -11.10
C ALA A 13 1.54 1.90 -11.95
N LEU A 14 2.71 1.40 -11.52
CA LEU A 14 3.99 1.71 -12.14
C LEU A 14 4.38 0.77 -13.28
N ASP A 15 3.96 -0.48 -13.24
CA ASP A 15 4.34 -1.50 -14.19
C ASP A 15 3.22 -1.74 -15.21
N GLY A 16 3.43 -1.27 -16.44
CA GLY A 16 2.44 -1.40 -17.52
C GLY A 16 2.17 -2.85 -17.92
N SER A 17 3.03 -3.80 -17.54
CA SER A 17 2.84 -5.24 -17.81
C SER A 17 2.10 -5.96 -16.68
N ASP A 18 1.86 -5.30 -15.55
CA ASP A 18 1.14 -5.88 -14.42
C ASP A 18 -0.33 -6.14 -14.80
N SER A 19 -0.86 -7.29 -14.39
CA SER A 19 -2.24 -7.68 -14.71
C SER A 19 -3.30 -6.71 -14.19
N HIS A 20 -2.98 -5.94 -13.13
CA HIS A 20 -3.88 -4.96 -12.54
C HIS A 20 -3.65 -3.52 -13.04
N HIS A 21 -2.73 -3.32 -13.98
CA HIS A 21 -2.30 -1.96 -14.39
C HIS A 21 -3.47 -1.06 -14.79
N VAL A 22 -4.31 -1.51 -15.72
CA VAL A 22 -5.44 -0.72 -16.22
C VAL A 22 -6.43 -0.40 -15.08
N GLN A 23 -6.77 -1.41 -14.29
CA GLN A 23 -7.68 -1.26 -13.17
C GLN A 23 -7.16 -0.28 -12.13
N VAL A 24 -5.88 -0.37 -11.78
CA VAL A 24 -5.25 0.51 -10.80
C VAL A 24 -5.24 1.96 -11.30
N ARG A 25 -4.96 2.18 -12.57
CA ARG A 25 -4.98 3.53 -13.11
C ARG A 25 -6.36 4.17 -13.04
N GLU A 26 -7.40 3.40 -13.28
CA GLU A 26 -8.79 3.87 -13.11
C GLU A 26 -9.09 4.17 -11.64
N LEU A 27 -8.63 3.32 -10.72
CA LEU A 27 -8.79 3.55 -9.28
C LEU A 27 -8.12 4.84 -8.84
N PHE A 28 -6.89 5.11 -9.30
CA PHE A 28 -6.21 6.36 -8.95
C PHE A 28 -6.94 7.59 -9.48
N THR A 29 -7.53 7.50 -10.66
CA THR A 29 -8.37 8.58 -11.19
C THR A 29 -9.57 8.83 -10.28
N ASP A 30 -10.27 7.78 -9.88
CA ASP A 30 -11.44 7.88 -9.00
C ASP A 30 -11.05 8.43 -7.62
N TRP A 31 -9.96 7.94 -7.04
CA TRP A 31 -9.49 8.40 -5.73
C TRP A 31 -9.11 9.89 -5.76
N ARG A 32 -8.52 10.34 -6.84
CA ARG A 32 -8.19 11.76 -7.01
C ARG A 32 -9.46 12.61 -7.09
N GLU A 33 -10.44 12.17 -7.85
CA GLU A 33 -11.72 12.86 -7.98
C GLU A 33 -12.46 12.92 -6.65
N GLN A 34 -12.38 11.87 -5.86
CA GLN A 34 -12.96 11.79 -4.51
C GLN A 34 -12.14 12.55 -3.47
N GLN A 35 -10.98 13.06 -3.84
CA GLN A 35 -10.04 13.72 -2.92
C GLN A 35 -9.62 12.81 -1.76
N ALA A 36 -9.51 11.52 -2.01
CA ALA A 36 -9.05 10.55 -1.02
C ALA A 36 -7.57 10.76 -0.71
N THR A 37 -7.21 10.74 0.56
CA THR A 37 -5.80 10.73 0.98
C THR A 37 -5.23 9.34 0.73
N ARG A 38 -4.11 9.27 0.00
CA ARG A 38 -3.45 8.00 -0.33
C ARG A 38 -2.13 7.94 0.40
N LEU A 39 -1.98 6.92 1.23
CA LEU A 39 -0.79 6.71 2.07
C LEU A 39 -0.13 5.38 1.69
N VAL A 40 1.18 5.33 1.79
CA VAL A 40 1.95 4.09 1.75
C VAL A 40 2.94 4.09 2.90
N SER A 41 3.01 2.99 3.65
CA SER A 41 4.08 2.81 4.64
C SER A 41 5.44 2.80 3.93
N VAL A 42 6.46 3.41 4.54
CA VAL A 42 7.82 3.34 3.98
C VAL A 42 8.29 1.89 3.80
N VAL A 43 7.78 0.96 4.59
CA VAL A 43 8.10 -0.47 4.46
C VAL A 43 7.56 -1.02 3.13
N ASN A 44 6.31 -0.72 2.81
CA ASN A 44 5.71 -1.14 1.54
C ASN A 44 6.30 -0.38 0.35
N LEU A 45 6.65 0.89 0.53
CA LEU A 45 7.39 1.65 -0.47
C LEU A 45 8.71 0.96 -0.81
N SER A 46 9.44 0.48 0.20
CA SER A 46 10.69 -0.25 0.00
C SER A 46 10.52 -1.47 -0.90
N GLU A 47 9.44 -2.22 -0.71
CA GLU A 47 9.13 -3.37 -1.58
C GLU A 47 8.95 -2.95 -3.04
N VAL A 48 8.22 -1.86 -3.27
CA VAL A 48 7.98 -1.32 -4.62
C VAL A 48 9.29 -0.89 -5.29
N LEU A 49 10.22 -0.34 -4.51
CA LEU A 49 11.47 0.21 -5.02
C LEU A 49 12.58 -0.83 -5.20
N VAL A 50 12.38 -2.09 -4.81
CA VAL A 50 13.36 -3.15 -5.00
C VAL A 50 13.68 -3.36 -6.48
N ALA A 51 12.67 -3.45 -7.35
CA ALA A 51 12.88 -3.71 -8.77
C ALA A 51 13.70 -2.61 -9.46
N PRO A 52 13.42 -1.32 -9.31
CA PRO A 52 14.26 -0.26 -9.88
C PRO A 52 15.51 0.05 -9.05
N GLY A 53 15.68 -0.57 -7.88
CA GLY A 53 16.64 -0.14 -6.85
C GLY A 53 18.12 -0.20 -7.26
N SER A 54 18.49 -1.04 -8.25
CA SER A 54 19.88 -1.16 -8.70
C SER A 54 20.29 -0.11 -9.74
N ASP A 55 19.33 0.66 -10.26
CA ASP A 55 19.57 1.69 -11.27
C ASP A 55 19.11 3.04 -10.73
N PRO A 56 20.06 4.00 -10.48
CA PRO A 56 19.70 5.29 -9.90
C PRO A 56 18.65 6.09 -10.69
N GLU A 57 18.70 6.02 -12.03
CA GLU A 57 17.73 6.75 -12.87
C GLU A 57 16.33 6.12 -12.79
N ARG A 58 16.26 4.80 -12.84
CA ARG A 58 14.98 4.09 -12.69
C ARG A 58 14.39 4.28 -11.30
N LEU A 59 15.23 4.26 -10.27
CA LEU A 59 14.80 4.50 -8.88
C LEU A 59 14.20 5.90 -8.74
N ARG A 60 14.87 6.91 -9.28
CA ARG A 60 14.38 8.29 -9.24
C ARG A 60 13.06 8.42 -9.99
N ALA A 61 12.97 7.84 -11.20
CA ALA A 61 11.75 7.87 -11.99
C ALA A 61 10.58 7.21 -11.26
N ALA A 62 10.80 6.07 -10.59
CA ALA A 62 9.77 5.41 -9.81
C ALA A 62 9.28 6.29 -8.64
N ARG A 63 10.21 6.93 -7.92
CA ARG A 63 9.86 7.82 -6.82
C ARG A 63 9.07 9.05 -7.30
N GLU A 64 9.46 9.63 -8.42
CA GLU A 64 8.74 10.76 -9.02
C GLU A 64 7.34 10.34 -9.47
N ALA A 65 7.21 9.16 -10.05
CA ALA A 65 5.90 8.65 -10.49
C ALA A 65 4.96 8.44 -9.29
N ILE A 66 5.47 7.90 -8.19
CA ILE A 66 4.68 7.71 -6.96
C ILE A 66 4.23 9.05 -6.41
N ALA A 67 5.11 10.04 -6.36
CA ALA A 67 4.78 11.39 -5.93
C ALA A 67 3.72 12.03 -6.84
N ALA A 68 3.85 11.83 -8.16
CA ALA A 68 2.88 12.35 -9.14
C ALA A 68 1.49 11.72 -8.99
N LEU A 69 1.40 10.49 -8.46
CA LEU A 69 0.12 9.86 -8.12
C LEU A 69 -0.52 10.45 -6.86
N GLY A 70 0.16 11.37 -6.19
CA GLY A 70 -0.34 11.99 -4.97
C GLY A 70 -0.30 11.09 -3.75
N VAL A 71 0.60 10.10 -3.74
CA VAL A 71 0.78 9.17 -2.62
C VAL A 71 1.75 9.77 -1.62
N ALA A 72 1.32 9.88 -0.36
CA ALA A 72 2.16 10.32 0.74
C ALA A 72 2.79 9.11 1.43
N VAL A 73 4.05 9.25 1.84
CA VAL A 73 4.78 8.19 2.55
C VAL A 73 4.58 8.35 4.04
N HIS A 74 4.12 7.28 4.70
CA HIS A 74 3.94 7.25 6.15
C HIS A 74 5.12 6.55 6.81
N ARG A 75 5.66 7.17 7.87
CA ARG A 75 6.79 6.63 8.63
C ARG A 75 6.27 5.94 9.89
N PRO A 76 6.41 4.62 10.01
CA PRO A 76 5.92 3.89 11.19
C PRO A 76 6.80 4.17 12.40
N GLY A 77 6.16 4.51 13.53
CA GLY A 77 6.80 4.57 14.81
C GLY A 77 6.75 3.22 15.54
N GLU A 78 7.21 3.19 16.79
CA GLU A 78 7.29 1.97 17.56
C GLU A 78 5.92 1.29 17.75
N ALA A 79 4.86 2.05 18.00
CA ALA A 79 3.52 1.50 18.20
C ALA A 79 3.03 0.73 16.96
N ILE A 80 3.30 1.24 15.77
CA ILE A 80 2.97 0.53 14.52
C ILE A 80 3.82 -0.72 14.40
N GLY A 81 5.11 -0.65 14.73
CA GLY A 81 6.00 -1.81 14.68
C GLY A 81 5.54 -2.94 15.59
N VAL A 82 5.13 -2.62 16.83
CA VAL A 82 4.59 -3.60 17.77
C VAL A 82 3.30 -4.24 17.22
N ARG A 83 2.39 -3.41 16.68
CA ARG A 83 1.17 -3.93 16.08
C ARG A 83 1.45 -4.82 14.88
N ALA A 84 2.39 -4.43 14.03
CA ALA A 84 2.79 -5.24 12.87
C ALA A 84 3.31 -6.62 13.31
N ALA A 85 4.13 -6.67 14.37
CA ALA A 85 4.62 -7.93 14.90
C ALA A 85 3.47 -8.83 15.37
N ARG A 86 2.48 -8.27 16.08
CA ARG A 86 1.31 -9.02 16.54
C ARG A 86 0.47 -9.54 15.37
N LEU A 87 0.23 -8.71 14.37
CA LEU A 87 -0.51 -9.11 13.17
C LEU A 87 0.19 -10.25 12.43
N ARG A 88 1.51 -10.14 12.26
CA ARG A 88 2.31 -11.21 11.63
C ARG A 88 2.25 -12.50 12.43
N ALA A 89 2.24 -12.42 13.75
CA ALA A 89 2.16 -13.60 14.62
C ALA A 89 0.80 -14.30 14.55
N HIS A 90 -0.29 -13.58 14.28
CA HIS A 90 -1.66 -14.10 14.29
C HIS A 90 -2.22 -14.43 12.90
N HIS A 91 -1.58 -13.95 11.83
CA HIS A 91 -2.10 -14.12 10.48
C HIS A 91 -1.02 -14.62 9.52
N PRO A 92 -1.39 -15.40 8.46
CA PRO A 92 -0.43 -15.92 7.49
C PRO A 92 -0.07 -14.85 6.44
N ILE A 93 0.49 -13.76 6.89
CA ILE A 93 0.92 -12.63 6.06
C ILE A 93 2.40 -12.33 6.30
N SER A 94 3.04 -11.65 5.34
CA SER A 94 4.42 -11.20 5.51
C SER A 94 4.51 -10.03 6.50
N LEU A 95 5.71 -9.74 6.98
CA LEU A 95 5.91 -8.57 7.84
C LEU A 95 5.58 -7.25 7.13
N PRO A 96 5.98 -7.02 5.87
CA PRO A 96 5.53 -5.84 5.14
C PRO A 96 4.01 -5.73 5.03
N ASP A 97 3.30 -6.82 4.77
CA ASP A 97 1.84 -6.85 4.76
C ASP A 97 1.28 -6.41 6.11
N ALA A 98 1.88 -6.90 7.19
CA ALA A 98 1.48 -6.53 8.55
C ALA A 98 1.68 -5.03 8.81
N TYR A 99 2.73 -4.42 8.25
CA TYR A 99 2.93 -2.97 8.34
C TYR A 99 1.84 -2.20 7.60
N CYS A 100 1.39 -2.68 6.45
CA CYS A 100 0.26 -2.07 5.74
C CYS A 100 -0.99 -2.05 6.63
N LEU A 101 -1.34 -3.18 7.22
CA LEU A 101 -2.50 -3.29 8.10
C LEU A 101 -2.35 -2.46 9.38
N ALA A 102 -1.17 -2.48 9.99
CA ALA A 102 -0.89 -1.69 11.20
C ALA A 102 -0.98 -0.19 10.92
N THR A 103 -0.52 0.25 9.76
CA THR A 103 -0.63 1.65 9.34
C THR A 103 -2.09 2.04 9.14
N ALA A 104 -2.90 1.20 8.52
CA ALA A 104 -4.32 1.43 8.36
C ALA A 104 -5.02 1.56 9.72
N ALA A 105 -4.74 0.66 10.64
CA ALA A 105 -5.29 0.70 12.00
C ALA A 105 -4.91 1.98 12.74
N HIS A 106 -3.66 2.41 12.62
CA HIS A 106 -3.14 3.59 13.31
C HIS A 106 -3.69 4.90 12.74
N THR A 107 -3.86 4.98 11.43
CA THR A 107 -4.29 6.21 10.74
C THR A 107 -5.80 6.31 10.56
N GLY A 108 -6.54 5.24 10.80
CA GLY A 108 -7.97 5.18 10.53
C GLY A 108 -8.28 5.02 9.04
N GLY A 109 -7.32 4.56 8.24
CA GLY A 109 -7.50 4.38 6.80
C GLY A 109 -8.08 3.03 6.42
N ALA A 110 -8.61 2.95 5.19
CA ALA A 110 -9.03 1.70 4.59
C ALA A 110 -7.86 1.06 3.83
N VAL A 111 -7.77 -0.26 3.88
CA VAL A 111 -6.72 -1.02 3.20
C VAL A 111 -7.07 -1.18 1.72
N ALA A 112 -6.15 -0.83 0.83
CA ALA A 112 -6.26 -1.07 -0.60
C ALA A 112 -5.23 -2.13 -1.00
N SER A 113 -5.67 -3.32 -1.38
CA SER A 113 -4.82 -4.45 -1.73
C SER A 113 -5.57 -5.42 -2.63
N PHE A 114 -4.84 -6.15 -3.47
CA PHE A 114 -5.36 -7.27 -4.25
C PHE A 114 -5.07 -8.62 -3.59
N ASP A 115 -4.23 -8.63 -2.57
CA ASP A 115 -3.79 -9.86 -1.90
C ASP A 115 -4.89 -10.42 -0.98
N ARG A 116 -5.38 -11.62 -1.27
CA ARG A 116 -6.44 -12.24 -0.50
C ARG A 116 -6.05 -12.51 0.96
N LYS A 117 -4.79 -12.81 1.23
CA LYS A 117 -4.32 -13.04 2.61
C LYS A 117 -4.37 -11.76 3.42
N VAL A 118 -3.96 -10.65 2.81
CA VAL A 118 -4.03 -9.32 3.41
C VAL A 118 -5.48 -8.94 3.69
N LEU A 119 -6.37 -9.15 2.71
CA LEU A 119 -7.78 -8.79 2.86
C LEU A 119 -8.48 -9.64 3.92
N ARG A 120 -8.14 -10.92 4.03
CA ARG A 120 -8.68 -11.78 5.10
C ARG A 120 -8.21 -11.34 6.48
N ALA A 121 -6.94 -10.98 6.61
CA ALA A 121 -6.40 -10.48 7.87
C ALA A 121 -7.05 -9.15 8.25
N ALA A 122 -7.22 -8.25 7.29
CA ALA A 122 -7.92 -6.97 7.51
C ALA A 122 -9.35 -7.20 8.01
N ASP A 123 -10.08 -8.12 7.40
CA ASP A 123 -11.44 -8.47 7.81
C ASP A 123 -11.47 -9.04 9.24
N ALA A 124 -10.56 -9.96 9.55
CA ALA A 124 -10.45 -10.55 10.89
C ALA A 124 -10.15 -9.49 11.97
N GLU A 125 -9.42 -8.44 11.61
CA GLU A 125 -9.07 -7.33 12.50
C GLU A 125 -10.09 -6.18 12.46
N HIS A 126 -11.19 -6.36 11.74
CA HIS A 126 -12.24 -5.34 11.57
C HIS A 126 -11.75 -4.03 10.96
N LEU A 127 -10.74 -4.10 10.09
CA LEU A 127 -10.23 -2.94 9.37
C LEU A 127 -11.05 -2.70 8.11
N PRO A 128 -11.40 -1.45 7.79
CA PRO A 128 -12.06 -1.13 6.52
C PRO A 128 -11.19 -1.51 5.33
N VAL A 129 -11.82 -1.96 4.27
CA VAL A 129 -11.15 -2.36 3.02
C VAL A 129 -11.77 -1.58 1.86
N GLU A 130 -10.92 -1.04 0.99
CA GLU A 130 -11.38 -0.37 -0.23
C GLU A 130 -11.78 -1.43 -1.27
N THR A 131 -12.91 -1.21 -1.92
CA THR A 131 -13.35 -2.06 -3.02
C THR A 131 -12.49 -1.79 -4.27
N MET A 132 -11.80 -2.83 -4.74
CA MET A 132 -10.85 -2.74 -5.85
C MET A 132 -11.53 -3.14 -7.17
N ARG A 133 -12.38 -2.28 -7.67
CA ARG A 133 -13.11 -2.53 -8.92
C ARG A 133 -12.89 -1.46 -9.96
#